data_31882684343f3fc4a7db6924a8bf02df
#
_entry.id   31882684343f3fc4a7db6924a8bf02df
#
_cell.length_a   1.000
_cell.length_b   1.000
_cell.length_c   1.000
_cell.angle_alpha   90.00
_cell.angle_beta   90.00
_cell.angle_gamma   90.00
#
_symmetry.space_group_name_H-M   'P 1'
#
loop_
_entity.id
_entity.type
_entity.pdbx_description
1 polymer ?
#
loop_
_entity_poly.entity_id
_entity_poly.type
_entity_poly.pdbx_seq_one_letter_code
_entity_poly.pdbx_strand_id
1 'polypeptide(L)'
;FTVIVFLFLYIPMIVLAVASFNAGTDIAVWKGFTFAQYGALFRDGVLLPLLANSVIVAVIASLVATVLGTMAAIGIRAMSGRMRRITMAVTNIPLTNPEIVTGVSLALLFAFAGQMMKLNNVLGFTTLLIAHITFNLPYVILSVMPKLGQLDPNLLDAALDLGCTPVQ
;
A
#
# COMPACT_ATOMS: atom_id res chain seq x y z
N PHE A 1 31.68 -4.19 -3.40
CA PHE A 1 30.91 -2.96 -3.68
C PHE A 1 29.46 -3.11 -3.14
N THR A 2 28.73 -4.14 -3.51
CA THR A 2 27.31 -4.36 -3.13
C THR A 2 27.10 -4.36 -1.61
N VAL A 3 27.97 -5.03 -0.85
CA VAL A 3 27.89 -5.07 0.62
C VAL A 3 28.01 -3.69 1.23
N ILE A 4 28.93 -2.84 0.72
CA ILE A 4 29.12 -1.47 1.22
C ILE A 4 27.85 -0.63 0.98
N VAL A 5 27.25 -0.75 -0.20
CA VAL A 5 26.00 -0.04 -0.53
C VAL A 5 24.86 -0.48 0.40
N PHE A 6 24.70 -1.78 0.62
CA PHE A 6 23.69 -2.28 1.56
C PHE A 6 23.95 -1.80 2.99
N LEU A 7 25.18 -1.86 3.48
CA LEU A 7 25.53 -1.32 4.79
C LEU A 7 25.14 0.15 4.90
N PHE A 8 25.50 0.97 3.91
CA PHE A 8 25.17 2.39 3.90
C PHE A 8 23.65 2.64 3.94
N LEU A 9 22.88 1.86 3.20
CA LEU A 9 21.41 1.98 3.17
C LEU A 9 20.75 1.53 4.48
N TYR A 10 21.30 0.51 5.15
CA TYR A 10 20.70 -0.03 6.37
C TYR A 10 21.22 0.60 7.67
N ILE A 11 22.38 1.27 7.66
CA ILE A 11 22.92 1.95 8.85
C ILE A 11 21.90 2.88 9.53
N PRO A 12 21.16 3.77 8.84
CA PRO A 12 20.16 4.61 9.49
C PRO A 12 19.06 3.81 10.21
N MET A 13 18.63 2.69 9.63
CA MET A 13 17.62 1.83 10.23
C MET A 13 18.17 1.12 11.47
N ILE A 14 19.42 0.63 11.42
CA ILE A 14 20.09 0.00 12.56
C ILE A 14 20.28 1.03 13.69
N VAL A 15 20.69 2.25 13.36
CA VAL A 15 20.85 3.34 14.34
C VAL A 15 19.52 3.63 15.03
N LEU A 16 18.41 3.74 14.28
CA LEU A 16 17.08 3.96 14.87
C LEU A 16 16.64 2.77 15.75
N ALA A 17 16.90 1.54 15.30
CA ALA A 17 16.58 0.35 16.07
C ALA A 17 17.37 0.31 17.39
N VAL A 18 18.65 0.62 17.37
CA VAL A 18 19.48 0.71 18.59
C VAL A 18 19.03 1.87 19.47
N ALA A 19 18.78 3.04 18.87
CA ALA A 19 18.32 4.23 19.61
C ALA A 19 16.96 4.05 20.27
N SER A 20 16.12 3.14 19.78
CA SER A 20 14.83 2.83 20.42
C SER A 20 14.98 2.22 21.83
N PHE A 21 16.16 1.67 22.15
CA PHE A 21 16.49 1.17 23.47
C PHE A 21 17.23 2.19 24.34
N ASN A 22 17.43 3.43 23.86
CA ASN A 22 18.10 4.46 24.65
C ASN A 22 17.22 4.96 25.79
N ALA A 23 17.78 5.07 26.98
CA ALA A 23 17.11 5.65 28.16
C ALA A 23 16.89 7.16 28.05
N GLY A 24 17.62 7.84 27.15
CA GLY A 24 17.47 9.26 26.88
C GLY A 24 16.38 9.57 25.85
N THR A 25 15.90 10.81 25.86
CA THR A 25 14.97 11.35 24.85
C THR A 25 15.68 11.85 23.59
N ASP A 26 17.00 12.04 23.69
CA ASP A 26 17.84 12.47 22.57
C ASP A 26 18.49 11.24 21.92
N ILE A 27 18.25 11.07 20.62
CA ILE A 27 18.79 9.96 19.83
C ILE A 27 20.31 10.07 19.70
N ALA A 28 20.86 11.30 19.73
CA ALA A 28 22.29 11.55 19.55
C ALA A 28 23.13 11.22 20.80
N VAL A 29 22.50 11.14 21.98
CA VAL A 29 23.19 10.91 23.25
C VAL A 29 22.73 9.59 23.87
N TRP A 30 23.63 8.62 23.90
CA TRP A 30 23.36 7.34 24.54
C TRP A 30 23.42 7.47 26.07
N LYS A 31 22.27 7.27 26.75
CA LYS A 31 22.15 7.36 28.22
C LYS A 31 21.97 5.99 28.91
N GLY A 32 22.10 4.91 28.15
CA GLY A 32 21.98 3.55 28.66
C GLY A 32 20.86 2.76 28.00
N PHE A 33 20.88 1.46 28.22
CA PHE A 33 19.90 0.54 27.65
C PHE A 33 18.64 0.46 28.52
N THR A 34 17.45 0.55 27.90
CA THR A 34 16.18 0.44 28.60
C THR A 34 15.06 -0.12 27.71
N PHE A 35 14.10 -0.80 28.31
CA PHE A 35 12.81 -1.13 27.69
C PHE A 35 11.67 -0.19 28.14
N ALA A 36 11.98 0.83 28.95
CA ALA A 36 10.96 1.72 29.50
C ALA A 36 10.14 2.42 28.41
N GLN A 37 10.76 2.76 27.28
CA GLN A 37 10.07 3.38 26.15
C GLN A 37 8.96 2.48 25.56
N TYR A 38 9.23 1.18 25.45
CA TYR A 38 8.22 0.22 25.01
C TYR A 38 7.10 0.04 26.06
N GLY A 39 7.47 0.02 27.33
CA GLY A 39 6.49 -0.01 28.43
C GLY A 39 5.60 1.23 28.46
N ALA A 40 6.16 2.42 28.18
CA ALA A 40 5.41 3.67 28.05
C ALA A 40 4.48 3.64 26.84
N LEU A 41 4.96 3.14 25.67
CA LEU A 41 4.16 3.00 24.45
C LEU A 41 2.91 2.14 24.69
N PHE A 42 3.05 0.98 25.36
CA PHE A 42 1.92 0.09 25.64
C PHE A 42 0.95 0.63 26.70
N ARG A 43 1.31 1.68 27.41
CA ARG A 43 0.43 2.38 28.37
C ARG A 43 -0.13 3.69 27.83
N ASP A 44 0.32 4.11 26.65
CA ASP A 44 -0.13 5.36 26.06
C ASP A 44 -1.54 5.20 25.50
N GLY A 45 -2.50 5.90 26.13
CA GLY A 45 -3.92 5.87 25.75
C GLY A 45 -4.22 6.58 24.41
N VAL A 46 -3.26 7.29 23.81
CA VAL A 46 -3.42 7.98 22.53
C VAL A 46 -2.76 7.20 21.40
N LEU A 47 -1.53 6.75 21.61
CA LEU A 47 -0.74 6.08 20.57
C LEU A 47 -1.30 4.70 20.20
N LEU A 48 -1.77 3.92 21.17
CA LEU A 48 -2.33 2.59 20.88
C LEU A 48 -3.59 2.62 20.01
N PRO A 49 -4.59 3.48 20.24
CA PRO A 49 -5.72 3.62 19.34
C PRO A 49 -5.32 4.08 17.93
N LEU A 50 -4.35 5.00 17.82
CA LEU A 50 -3.84 5.44 16.51
C LEU A 50 -3.15 4.30 15.76
N LEU A 51 -2.33 3.51 16.45
CA LEU A 51 -1.70 2.31 15.88
C LEU A 51 -2.76 1.30 15.43
N ALA A 52 -3.76 1.02 16.27
CA ALA A 52 -4.85 0.11 15.93
C ALA A 52 -5.60 0.58 14.67
N ASN A 53 -5.93 1.86 14.57
CA ASN A 53 -6.57 2.44 13.39
C ASN A 53 -5.69 2.29 12.14
N SER A 54 -4.38 2.52 12.26
CA SER A 54 -3.45 2.35 11.14
C SER A 54 -3.40 0.91 10.65
N VAL A 55 -3.36 -0.06 11.58
CA VAL A 55 -3.39 -1.49 11.24
C VAL A 55 -4.71 -1.88 10.59
N ILE A 56 -5.85 -1.41 11.12
CA ILE A 56 -7.17 -1.68 10.54
C ILE A 56 -7.26 -1.14 9.11
N VAL A 57 -6.84 0.11 8.89
CA VAL A 57 -6.81 0.70 7.55
C VAL A 57 -5.91 -0.10 6.62
N ALA A 58 -4.71 -0.48 7.06
CA ALA A 58 -3.77 -1.25 6.25
C ALA A 58 -4.34 -2.62 5.85
N VAL A 59 -4.95 -3.35 6.79
CA VAL A 59 -5.55 -4.68 6.53
C VAL A 59 -6.73 -4.55 5.57
N ILE A 60 -7.68 -3.65 5.82
CA ILE A 60 -8.86 -3.49 4.98
C ILE A 60 -8.43 -3.00 3.58
N ALA A 61 -7.55 -1.99 3.51
CA ALA A 61 -7.09 -1.46 2.23
C ALA A 61 -6.36 -2.52 1.40
N SER A 62 -5.49 -3.33 2.01
CA SER A 62 -4.75 -4.39 1.30
C SER A 62 -5.68 -5.49 0.78
N LEU A 63 -6.65 -5.93 1.58
CA LEU A 63 -7.63 -6.94 1.16
C LEU A 63 -8.48 -6.43 -0.01
N VAL A 64 -9.06 -5.24 0.11
CA VAL A 64 -9.89 -4.65 -0.94
C VAL A 64 -9.07 -4.39 -2.20
N ALA A 65 -7.87 -3.80 -2.06
CA ALA A 65 -6.99 -3.55 -3.19
C ALA A 65 -6.55 -4.85 -3.88
N THR A 66 -6.31 -5.93 -3.14
CA THR A 66 -5.94 -7.24 -3.71
C THR A 66 -7.08 -7.79 -4.58
N VAL A 67 -8.30 -7.76 -4.09
CA VAL A 67 -9.47 -8.23 -4.86
C VAL A 67 -9.67 -7.35 -6.11
N LEU A 68 -9.79 -6.04 -5.93
CA LEU A 68 -10.03 -5.11 -7.04
C LEU A 68 -8.87 -5.09 -8.04
N GLY A 69 -7.63 -5.10 -7.56
CA GLY A 69 -6.43 -5.09 -8.40
C GLY A 69 -6.26 -6.38 -9.20
N THR A 70 -6.60 -7.53 -8.61
CA THR A 70 -6.61 -8.82 -9.32
C THR A 70 -7.68 -8.84 -10.40
N MET A 71 -8.90 -8.41 -10.10
CA MET A 71 -9.97 -8.28 -11.09
C MET A 71 -9.57 -7.32 -12.22
N ALA A 72 -8.97 -6.17 -11.88
CA ALA A 72 -8.45 -5.22 -12.85
C ALA A 72 -7.35 -5.84 -13.73
N ALA A 73 -6.41 -6.59 -13.16
CA ALA A 73 -5.34 -7.27 -13.89
C ALA A 73 -5.91 -8.28 -14.91
N ILE A 74 -6.91 -9.08 -14.51
CA ILE A 74 -7.61 -10.01 -15.40
C ILE A 74 -8.30 -9.24 -16.54
N GLY A 75 -9.03 -8.17 -16.22
CA GLY A 75 -9.69 -7.32 -17.21
C GLY A 75 -8.69 -6.67 -18.20
N ILE A 76 -7.56 -6.16 -17.70
CA ILE A 76 -6.50 -5.57 -18.51
C ILE A 76 -5.90 -6.62 -19.48
N ARG A 77 -5.74 -7.86 -19.00
CA ARG A 77 -5.24 -8.95 -19.86
C ARG A 77 -6.18 -9.23 -21.04
N ALA A 78 -7.48 -9.14 -20.84
CA ALA A 78 -8.51 -9.36 -21.85
C ALA A 78 -8.62 -8.18 -22.86
N MET A 79 -8.02 -7.02 -22.56
CA MET A 79 -8.08 -5.84 -23.45
C MET A 79 -7.27 -6.02 -24.71
N SER A 80 -7.67 -5.32 -25.80
CA SER A 80 -6.87 -5.21 -27.01
C SER A 80 -5.49 -4.58 -26.73
N GLY A 81 -4.48 -4.91 -27.54
CA GLY A 81 -3.09 -4.50 -27.29
C GLY A 81 -2.89 -2.98 -27.11
N ARG A 82 -3.67 -2.15 -27.83
CA ARG A 82 -3.60 -0.69 -27.72
C ARG A 82 -4.19 -0.22 -26.39
N MET A 83 -5.38 -0.69 -26.03
CA MET A 83 -6.05 -0.33 -24.77
C MET A 83 -5.23 -0.80 -23.56
N ARG A 84 -4.75 -2.04 -23.60
CA ARG A 84 -3.86 -2.58 -22.56
C ARG A 84 -2.64 -1.69 -22.31
N ARG A 85 -1.98 -1.24 -23.41
CA ARG A 85 -0.79 -0.37 -23.30
C ARG A 85 -1.13 0.97 -22.65
N ILE A 86 -2.25 1.59 -23.05
CA ILE A 86 -2.69 2.88 -22.48
C ILE A 86 -3.04 2.68 -20.99
N THR A 87 -3.83 1.67 -20.65
CA THR A 87 -4.23 1.40 -19.26
C THR A 87 -3.01 1.14 -18.39
N MET A 88 -2.05 0.32 -18.84
CA MET A 88 -0.81 0.07 -18.10
C MET A 88 0.04 1.34 -17.96
N ALA A 89 0.10 2.20 -18.95
CA ALA A 89 0.81 3.48 -18.85
C ALA A 89 0.17 4.37 -17.77
N VAL A 90 -1.16 4.47 -17.75
CA VAL A 90 -1.90 5.23 -16.72
C VAL A 90 -1.72 4.62 -15.34
N THR A 91 -1.76 3.30 -15.21
CA THR A 91 -1.54 2.59 -13.93
C THR A 91 -0.14 2.85 -13.36
N ASN A 92 0.86 3.08 -14.21
CA ASN A 92 2.23 3.36 -13.79
C ASN A 92 2.45 4.82 -13.32
N ILE A 93 1.58 5.78 -13.68
CA ILE A 93 1.75 7.19 -13.32
C ILE A 93 1.88 7.40 -11.80
N PRO A 94 1.02 6.84 -10.94
CA PRO A 94 1.13 7.03 -9.50
C PRO A 94 2.44 6.50 -8.91
N LEU A 95 3.03 5.48 -9.51
CA LEU A 95 4.28 4.85 -9.03
C LEU A 95 5.52 5.70 -9.29
N THR A 96 5.46 6.59 -10.29
CA THR A 96 6.56 7.49 -10.62
C THR A 96 6.50 8.81 -9.85
N ASN A 97 5.34 9.12 -9.27
CA ASN A 97 5.14 10.32 -8.48
C ASN A 97 5.50 10.09 -7.00
N PRO A 98 6.07 11.08 -6.31
CA PRO A 98 6.26 11.01 -4.86
C PRO A 98 4.92 10.75 -4.16
N GLU A 99 4.86 9.75 -3.27
CA GLU A 99 3.65 9.35 -2.54
C GLU A 99 3.00 10.53 -1.79
N ILE A 100 3.84 11.44 -1.25
CA ILE A 100 3.36 12.65 -0.58
C ILE A 100 2.53 13.53 -1.52
N VAL A 101 2.97 13.73 -2.77
CA VAL A 101 2.26 14.56 -3.76
C VAL A 101 0.90 13.95 -4.09
N THR A 102 0.85 12.64 -4.30
CA THR A 102 -0.40 11.93 -4.57
C THR A 102 -1.33 11.96 -3.36
N GLY A 103 -0.79 11.77 -2.15
CA GLY A 103 -1.57 11.86 -0.90
C GLY A 103 -2.18 13.23 -0.68
N VAL A 104 -1.41 14.30 -0.84
CA VAL A 104 -1.92 15.68 -0.73
C VAL A 104 -2.95 15.98 -1.82
N SER A 105 -2.71 15.53 -3.06
CA SER A 105 -3.65 15.73 -4.17
C SER A 105 -5.01 15.05 -3.92
N LEU A 106 -5.01 13.82 -3.38
CA LEU A 106 -6.23 13.12 -3.00
C LEU A 106 -6.94 13.81 -1.83
N ALA A 107 -6.20 14.28 -0.83
CA ALA A 107 -6.78 15.01 0.29
C ALA A 107 -7.47 16.30 -0.19
N LEU A 108 -6.83 17.06 -1.08
CA LEU A 108 -7.42 18.26 -1.69
C LEU A 108 -8.64 17.92 -2.56
N LEU A 109 -8.58 16.85 -3.33
CA LEU A 109 -9.70 16.37 -4.14
C LEU A 109 -10.92 16.03 -3.26
N PHE A 110 -10.71 15.30 -2.16
CA PHE A 110 -11.79 14.96 -1.23
C PHE A 110 -12.35 16.21 -0.53
N ALA A 111 -11.49 17.14 -0.10
CA ALA A 111 -11.91 18.38 0.51
C ALA A 111 -12.75 19.23 -0.47
N PHE A 112 -12.32 19.36 -1.72
CA PHE A 112 -13.03 20.08 -2.77
C PHE A 112 -14.38 19.42 -3.10
N ALA A 113 -14.39 18.10 -3.29
CA ALA A 113 -15.62 17.34 -3.53
C ALA A 113 -16.61 17.50 -2.37
N GLY A 114 -16.12 17.42 -1.13
CA GLY A 114 -16.95 17.65 0.06
C GLY A 114 -17.55 19.03 0.12
N GLN A 115 -16.78 20.06 -0.22
CA GLN A 115 -17.27 21.43 -0.29
C GLN A 115 -18.37 21.58 -1.35
N MET A 116 -18.18 21.01 -2.54
CA MET A 116 -19.21 21.03 -3.59
C MET A 116 -20.49 20.31 -3.17
N MET A 117 -20.37 19.21 -2.45
CA MET A 117 -21.50 18.41 -1.95
C MET A 117 -22.07 18.95 -0.64
N LYS A 118 -21.55 20.06 -0.10
CA LYS A 118 -21.91 20.64 1.20
C LYS A 118 -21.81 19.65 2.37
N LEU A 119 -20.86 18.73 2.30
CA LEU A 119 -20.58 17.77 3.36
C LEU A 119 -19.56 18.36 4.34
N ASN A 120 -19.88 18.31 5.63
CA ASN A 120 -18.94 18.68 6.68
C ASN A 120 -18.04 17.48 7.04
N ASN A 121 -16.78 17.75 7.36
CA ASN A 121 -15.82 16.75 7.82
C ASN A 121 -15.62 15.55 6.86
N VAL A 122 -15.37 15.85 5.59
CA VAL A 122 -15.14 14.81 4.56
C VAL A 122 -13.85 14.03 4.79
N LEU A 123 -12.83 14.70 5.36
CA LEU A 123 -11.56 14.03 5.68
C LEU A 123 -11.71 13.22 6.97
N GLY A 124 -11.56 11.90 6.83
CA GLY A 124 -11.71 10.97 7.95
C GLY A 124 -11.31 9.56 7.57
N PHE A 125 -11.71 8.58 8.36
CA PHE A 125 -11.37 7.17 8.18
C PHE A 125 -11.72 6.66 6.77
N THR A 126 -12.91 6.99 6.25
CA THR A 126 -13.38 6.52 4.94
C THR A 126 -12.52 7.07 3.79
N THR A 127 -12.23 8.37 3.79
CA THR A 127 -11.41 8.98 2.75
C THR A 127 -9.96 8.52 2.83
N LEU A 128 -9.45 8.30 4.05
CA LEU A 128 -8.13 7.69 4.26
C LEU A 128 -8.08 6.27 3.70
N LEU A 129 -9.11 5.47 3.96
CA LEU A 129 -9.22 4.10 3.44
C LEU A 129 -9.27 4.09 1.91
N ILE A 130 -10.09 4.95 1.28
CA ILE A 130 -10.18 5.07 -0.18
C ILE A 130 -8.81 5.46 -0.76
N ALA A 131 -8.11 6.42 -0.15
CA ALA A 131 -6.79 6.82 -0.57
C ALA A 131 -5.81 5.63 -0.55
N HIS A 132 -5.78 4.86 0.55
CA HIS A 132 -4.90 3.68 0.67
C HIS A 132 -5.24 2.58 -0.34
N ILE A 133 -6.52 2.32 -0.60
CA ILE A 133 -6.93 1.39 -1.64
C ILE A 133 -6.42 1.87 -3.01
N THR A 134 -6.61 3.16 -3.32
CA THR A 134 -6.17 3.76 -4.58
C THR A 134 -4.66 3.64 -4.77
N PHE A 135 -3.87 3.87 -3.71
CA PHE A 135 -2.42 3.71 -3.76
C PHE A 135 -1.99 2.26 -3.99
N ASN A 136 -2.67 1.31 -3.37
CA ASN A 136 -2.30 -0.10 -3.44
C ASN A 136 -2.68 -0.76 -4.78
N LEU A 137 -3.69 -0.24 -5.49
CA LEU A 137 -4.18 -0.82 -6.75
C LEU A 137 -3.08 -1.01 -7.80
N PRO A 138 -2.25 0.00 -8.15
CA PRO A 138 -1.18 -0.17 -9.13
C PRO A 138 -0.19 -1.27 -8.75
N TYR A 139 0.19 -1.35 -7.47
CA TYR A 139 1.14 -2.37 -7.00
C TYR A 139 0.58 -3.78 -7.14
N VAL A 140 -0.70 -3.98 -6.83
CA VAL A 140 -1.37 -5.28 -7.01
C VAL A 140 -1.45 -5.63 -8.49
N ILE A 141 -1.89 -4.71 -9.35
CA ILE A 141 -1.99 -4.96 -10.80
C ILE A 141 -0.63 -5.37 -11.36
N LEU A 142 0.44 -4.64 -11.02
CA LEU A 142 1.79 -4.93 -11.51
C LEU A 142 2.37 -6.23 -10.95
N SER A 143 1.96 -6.64 -9.76
CA SER A 143 2.39 -7.91 -9.16
C SER A 143 1.65 -9.11 -9.76
N VAL A 144 0.37 -8.96 -10.10
CA VAL A 144 -0.48 -10.02 -10.64
C VAL A 144 -0.28 -10.21 -12.15
N MET A 145 -0.11 -9.12 -12.91
CA MET A 145 0.02 -9.18 -14.38
C MET A 145 1.10 -10.14 -14.89
N PRO A 146 2.34 -10.16 -14.36
CA PRO A 146 3.36 -11.12 -14.79
C PRO A 146 2.97 -12.57 -14.50
N LYS A 147 2.30 -12.82 -13.37
CA LYS A 147 1.83 -14.16 -12.99
C LYS A 147 0.75 -14.66 -13.96
N LEU A 148 -0.22 -13.80 -14.29
CA LEU A 148 -1.20 -14.13 -15.31
C LEU A 148 -0.54 -14.41 -16.67
N GLY A 149 0.54 -13.68 -17.02
CA GLY A 149 1.29 -13.89 -18.26
C GLY A 149 2.03 -15.23 -18.34
N GLN A 150 2.34 -15.84 -17.20
CA GLN A 150 3.02 -17.15 -17.10
C GLN A 150 2.05 -18.34 -17.22
N LEU A 151 0.73 -18.11 -17.12
CA LEU A 151 -0.26 -19.15 -17.28
C LEU A 151 -0.34 -19.61 -18.74
N ASP A 152 -0.41 -20.93 -18.94
CA ASP A 152 -0.60 -21.51 -20.26
C ASP A 152 -1.93 -21.00 -20.86
N PRO A 153 -1.92 -20.47 -22.11
CA PRO A 153 -3.13 -20.02 -22.78
C PRO A 153 -4.22 -21.09 -22.89
N ASN A 154 -3.84 -22.35 -22.95
CA ASN A 154 -4.76 -23.47 -23.11
C ASN A 154 -5.38 -23.97 -21.78
N LEU A 155 -5.00 -23.39 -20.64
CA LEU A 155 -5.54 -23.80 -19.34
C LEU A 155 -7.05 -23.69 -19.25
N LEU A 156 -7.61 -22.64 -19.85
CA LEU A 156 -9.07 -22.42 -19.86
C LEU A 156 -9.77 -23.49 -20.71
N ASP A 157 -9.22 -23.76 -21.89
CA ASP A 157 -9.77 -24.77 -22.81
C ASP A 157 -9.70 -26.16 -22.18
N ALA A 158 -8.58 -26.50 -21.56
CA ALA A 158 -8.44 -27.77 -20.83
C ALA A 158 -9.43 -27.89 -19.65
N ALA A 159 -9.71 -26.81 -18.94
CA ALA A 159 -10.71 -26.81 -17.86
C ALA A 159 -12.14 -27.03 -18.41
N LEU A 160 -12.47 -26.40 -19.53
CA LEU A 160 -13.77 -26.59 -20.21
C LEU A 160 -13.94 -28.01 -20.73
N ASP A 161 -12.88 -28.62 -21.29
CA ASP A 161 -12.87 -30.00 -21.74
C ASP A 161 -13.10 -31.00 -20.59
N LEU A 162 -12.64 -30.66 -19.40
CA LEU A 162 -12.89 -31.42 -18.17
C LEU A 162 -14.28 -31.16 -17.55
N GLY A 163 -15.13 -30.36 -18.20
CA GLY A 163 -16.48 -30.08 -17.77
C GLY A 163 -16.62 -28.98 -16.73
N CYS A 164 -15.60 -28.16 -16.52
CA CYS A 164 -15.72 -27.00 -15.63
C CYS A 164 -16.68 -25.95 -16.20
N THR A 165 -17.48 -25.35 -15.32
CA THR A 165 -18.30 -24.19 -15.69
C THR A 165 -17.45 -22.91 -15.68
N PRO A 166 -17.88 -21.82 -16.39
CA PRO A 166 -17.12 -20.55 -16.41
C PRO A 166 -16.89 -19.90 -15.04
N VAL A 167 -17.54 -20.40 -13.99
CA VAL A 167 -17.42 -19.89 -12.60
C VAL A 167 -16.53 -20.78 -11.75
N GLN A 168 -16.22 -21.97 -12.19
CA GLN A 168 -15.29 -22.94 -11.59
C GLN A 168 -13.87 -22.75 -12.15
#